data_2b35011ce5d9ff6dc75b4886f4811185
#
_entry.id   2b35011ce5d9ff6dc75b4886f4811185
#
_cell.length_a   1.000
_cell.length_b   1.000
_cell.length_c   1.000
_cell.angle_alpha   90.00
_cell.angle_beta   90.00
_cell.angle_gamma   90.00
#
_symmetry.space_group_name_H-M   'P 1'
#
loop_
_entity.id
_entity.type
_entity.pdbx_description
1 polymer ?
#
loop_
_entity_poly.entity_id
_entity_poly.type
_entity_poly.pdbx_seq_one_letter_code
_entity_poly.pdbx_strand_id
1 'polypeptide(L)'
;MTHFLDIHKTDRAALRRILDQAQQMKIMRTGLPNGTPDVDQSLMGQIVALIFEKPSTRTRVSFDVGVRQMGGQTMVLSGADMQLGHGETIADTARVLSRYVDLIMIRTFDESVLLEMAQYSDVPVINGLTDRTHPCQIMADIMTFEEH
;
A
#
# COMPACT_ATOMS: atom_id res chain seq x y z
N MET A 1 -10.27 1.60 12.60
CA MET A 1 -9.58 1.70 11.32
C MET A 1 -8.85 0.40 11.05
N THR A 2 -8.80 -0.07 9.80
CA THR A 2 -8.18 -1.36 9.47
C THR A 2 -6.89 -1.13 8.69
N HIS A 3 -5.75 -1.56 9.25
CA HIS A 3 -4.46 -1.57 8.56
C HIS A 3 -4.23 -2.94 7.90
N PHE A 4 -3.35 -3.00 6.88
CA PHE A 4 -2.88 -4.25 6.29
C PHE A 4 -1.37 -4.41 6.56
N LEU A 5 -1.04 -4.90 7.75
CA LEU A 5 0.34 -4.99 8.22
C LEU A 5 0.98 -6.36 7.99
N ASP A 6 0.17 -7.43 8.09
CA ASP A 6 0.64 -8.79 7.82
C ASP A 6 -0.55 -9.73 7.59
N ILE A 7 -0.28 -10.87 6.92
CA ILE A 7 -1.26 -11.93 6.66
C ILE A 7 -1.82 -12.49 7.97
N HIS A 8 -0.95 -12.81 8.94
CA HIS A 8 -1.40 -13.40 10.21
C HIS A 8 -2.19 -12.43 11.11
N LYS A 9 -2.14 -11.14 10.82
CA LYS A 9 -2.91 -10.09 11.54
C LYS A 9 -4.24 -9.77 10.85
N THR A 10 -4.53 -10.42 9.72
CA THR A 10 -5.72 -10.15 8.91
C THR A 10 -6.65 -11.36 8.94
N ASP A 11 -7.93 -11.12 9.16
CA ASP A 11 -8.95 -12.18 9.15
C ASP A 11 -8.98 -12.93 7.81
N ARG A 12 -9.15 -14.26 7.88
CA ARG A 12 -9.17 -15.14 6.71
C ARG A 12 -10.24 -14.75 5.68
N ALA A 13 -11.43 -14.38 6.16
CA ALA A 13 -12.50 -13.94 5.26
C ALA A 13 -12.17 -12.60 4.58
N ALA A 14 -11.45 -11.70 5.27
CA ALA A 14 -10.96 -10.46 4.67
C ALA A 14 -9.90 -10.73 3.59
N LEU A 15 -8.93 -11.63 3.86
CA LEU A 15 -7.94 -12.03 2.86
C LEU A 15 -8.61 -12.64 1.61
N ARG A 16 -9.61 -13.50 1.79
CA ARG A 16 -10.35 -14.09 0.66
C ARG A 16 -11.06 -13.01 -0.17
N ARG A 17 -11.75 -12.07 0.47
CA ARG A 17 -12.41 -10.96 -0.23
C ARG A 17 -11.41 -10.12 -1.04
N ILE A 18 -10.21 -9.86 -0.50
CA ILE A 18 -9.16 -9.12 -1.22
C ILE A 18 -8.76 -9.88 -2.49
N LEU A 19 -8.53 -11.19 -2.41
CA LEU A 19 -8.17 -12.01 -3.57
C LEU A 19 -9.28 -12.05 -4.62
N ASP A 20 -10.53 -12.29 -4.20
CA ASP A 20 -11.68 -12.34 -5.10
C ASP A 20 -11.88 -11.01 -5.83
N GLN A 21 -11.76 -9.89 -5.11
CA GLN A 21 -11.87 -8.55 -5.69
C GLN A 21 -10.71 -8.26 -6.64
N ALA A 22 -9.49 -8.63 -6.28
CA ALA A 22 -8.32 -8.44 -7.15
C ALA A 22 -8.44 -9.24 -8.45
N GLN A 23 -8.92 -10.49 -8.39
CA GLN A 23 -9.19 -11.31 -9.59
C GLN A 23 -10.26 -10.67 -10.48
N GLN A 24 -11.34 -10.18 -9.92
CA GLN A 24 -12.37 -9.48 -10.68
C GLN A 24 -11.82 -8.22 -11.37
N MET A 25 -11.08 -7.39 -10.64
CA MET A 25 -10.46 -6.19 -11.22
C MET A 25 -9.49 -6.57 -12.35
N LYS A 26 -8.69 -7.62 -12.19
CA LYS A 26 -7.78 -8.11 -13.23
C LYS A 26 -8.53 -8.55 -14.49
N ILE A 27 -9.62 -9.30 -14.35
CA ILE A 27 -10.45 -9.74 -15.47
C ILE A 27 -11.04 -8.53 -16.22
N MET A 28 -11.59 -7.55 -15.49
CA MET A 28 -12.17 -6.34 -16.07
C MET A 28 -11.16 -5.49 -16.84
N ARG A 29 -9.88 -5.60 -16.50
CA ARG A 29 -8.80 -4.88 -17.17
C ARG A 29 -8.24 -5.59 -18.40
N THR A 30 -8.69 -6.79 -18.69
CA THR A 30 -8.17 -7.57 -19.84
C THR A 30 -8.37 -6.81 -21.16
N GLY A 31 -7.27 -6.58 -21.86
CA GLY A 31 -7.27 -5.86 -23.16
C GLY A 31 -7.34 -4.34 -23.08
N LEU A 32 -7.43 -3.76 -21.87
CA LEU A 32 -7.39 -2.30 -21.71
C LEU A 32 -5.95 -1.78 -21.68
N PRO A 33 -5.68 -0.57 -22.21
CA PRO A 33 -4.40 0.11 -22.00
C PRO A 33 -4.11 0.32 -20.51
N ASN A 34 -2.81 0.25 -20.12
CA ASN A 34 -2.41 0.35 -18.70
C ASN A 34 -2.84 1.67 -18.03
N GLY A 35 -2.96 2.76 -18.76
CA GLY A 35 -3.39 4.05 -18.23
C GLY A 35 -4.92 4.25 -18.17
N THR A 36 -5.71 3.26 -18.58
CA THR A 36 -7.17 3.37 -18.54
C THR A 36 -7.64 3.28 -17.08
N PRO A 37 -8.44 4.24 -16.59
CA PRO A 37 -9.07 4.13 -15.28
C PRO A 37 -10.03 2.94 -15.20
N ASP A 38 -10.16 2.36 -14.00
CA ASP A 38 -11.18 1.34 -13.74
C ASP A 38 -12.59 1.94 -13.80
N VAL A 39 -13.57 1.11 -14.10
CA VAL A 39 -14.98 1.54 -14.11
C VAL A 39 -15.41 1.98 -12.70
N ASP A 40 -15.02 1.20 -11.69
CA ASP A 40 -15.19 1.53 -10.29
C ASP A 40 -13.91 2.21 -9.78
N GLN A 41 -13.88 3.53 -9.83
CA GLN A 41 -12.75 4.33 -9.37
C GLN A 41 -12.79 4.48 -7.84
N SER A 42 -12.56 3.38 -7.14
CA SER A 42 -12.72 3.26 -5.68
C SER A 42 -11.82 4.20 -4.85
N LEU A 43 -10.78 4.78 -5.45
CA LEU A 43 -9.90 5.77 -4.83
C LEU A 43 -10.08 7.18 -5.39
N MET A 44 -11.18 7.45 -6.10
CA MET A 44 -11.40 8.78 -6.68
C MET A 44 -11.38 9.86 -5.60
N GLY A 45 -10.57 10.90 -5.82
CA GLY A 45 -10.39 12.02 -4.90
C GLY A 45 -9.51 11.72 -3.69
N GLN A 46 -8.96 10.50 -3.58
CA GLN A 46 -8.07 10.12 -2.49
C GLN A 46 -6.59 10.26 -2.88
N ILE A 47 -5.77 10.58 -1.90
CA ILE A 47 -4.31 10.68 -1.99
C ILE A 47 -3.68 9.55 -1.20
N VAL A 48 -2.79 8.79 -1.85
CA VAL A 48 -2.04 7.68 -1.25
C VAL A 48 -0.57 8.06 -1.13
N ALA A 49 -0.05 8.12 0.10
CA ALA A 49 1.38 8.27 0.33
C ALA A 49 2.08 6.93 0.10
N LEU A 50 3.11 6.94 -0.73
CA LEU A 50 3.97 5.79 -1.01
C LEU A 50 5.37 6.07 -0.46
N ILE A 51 5.69 5.51 0.71
CA ILE A 51 6.95 5.75 1.43
C ILE A 51 7.93 4.63 1.15
N PHE A 52 9.14 4.99 0.70
CA PHE A 52 10.21 4.05 0.37
C PHE A 52 11.51 4.39 1.10
N GLU A 53 11.85 3.65 2.15
CA GLU A 53 13.20 3.67 2.75
C GLU A 53 14.16 2.73 2.00
N LYS A 54 13.62 1.72 1.31
CA LYS A 54 14.37 0.80 0.44
C LYS A 54 14.04 1.04 -1.03
N PRO A 55 15.05 1.04 -1.93
CA PRO A 55 14.80 1.08 -3.36
C PRO A 55 13.87 -0.07 -3.81
N SER A 56 12.91 0.22 -4.65
CA SER A 56 12.03 -0.78 -5.22
C SER A 56 11.37 -0.27 -6.49
N THR A 57 11.74 -0.84 -7.63
CA THR A 57 11.10 -0.53 -8.92
C THR A 57 9.72 -1.16 -9.00
N ARG A 58 9.62 -2.47 -8.74
CA ARG A 58 8.36 -3.21 -8.89
C ARG A 58 7.26 -2.71 -7.96
N THR A 59 7.54 -2.58 -6.66
CA THR A 59 6.54 -2.10 -5.68
C THR A 59 6.12 -0.68 -5.99
N ARG A 60 7.09 0.21 -6.35
CA ARG A 60 6.79 1.59 -6.69
C ARG A 60 5.86 1.68 -7.89
N VAL A 61 6.20 1.00 -8.99
CA VAL A 61 5.40 1.05 -10.21
C VAL A 61 4.03 0.43 -10.01
N SER A 62 3.93 -0.73 -9.35
CA SER A 62 2.64 -1.41 -9.16
C SER A 62 1.68 -0.60 -8.29
N PHE A 63 2.14 -0.02 -7.19
CA PHE A 63 1.30 0.83 -6.35
C PHE A 63 0.93 2.14 -7.06
N ASP A 64 1.88 2.84 -7.68
CA ASP A 64 1.60 4.10 -8.38
C ASP A 64 0.59 3.90 -9.51
N VAL A 65 0.81 2.91 -10.36
CA VAL A 65 -0.11 2.63 -11.47
C VAL A 65 -1.47 2.14 -10.94
N GLY A 66 -1.49 1.22 -9.98
CA GLY A 66 -2.74 0.69 -9.40
C GLY A 66 -3.60 1.77 -8.77
N VAL A 67 -3.02 2.68 -7.98
CA VAL A 67 -3.74 3.80 -7.38
C VAL A 67 -4.35 4.71 -8.45
N ARG A 68 -3.60 5.03 -9.50
CA ARG A 68 -4.09 5.86 -10.62
C ARG A 68 -5.21 5.16 -11.41
N GLN A 69 -5.10 3.85 -11.61
CA GLN A 69 -6.16 3.06 -12.26
C GLN A 69 -7.45 3.10 -11.44
N MET A 70 -7.36 3.07 -10.12
CA MET A 70 -8.50 3.21 -9.21
C MET A 70 -8.98 4.68 -9.02
N GLY A 71 -8.45 5.63 -9.79
CA GLY A 71 -8.86 7.04 -9.77
C GLY A 71 -8.20 7.88 -8.66
N GLY A 72 -7.27 7.33 -7.89
CA GLY A 72 -6.55 8.03 -6.84
C GLY A 72 -5.31 8.78 -7.34
N GLN A 73 -4.69 9.52 -6.44
CA GLN A 73 -3.43 10.23 -6.65
C GLN A 73 -2.34 9.64 -5.75
N THR A 74 -1.10 9.66 -6.20
CA THR A 74 0.04 9.17 -5.44
C THR A 74 0.97 10.30 -5.03
N MET A 75 1.44 10.24 -3.79
CA MET A 75 2.53 11.06 -3.27
C MET A 75 3.69 10.13 -2.93
N VAL A 76 4.73 10.13 -3.76
CA VAL A 76 5.90 9.26 -3.54
C VAL A 76 6.92 10.01 -2.69
N LEU A 77 7.30 9.40 -1.56
CA LEU A 77 8.25 9.94 -0.59
C LEU A 77 9.41 8.96 -0.43
N SER A 78 10.64 9.44 -0.58
CA SER A 78 11.83 8.64 -0.31
C SER A 78 12.30 8.85 1.14
N GLY A 79 12.95 7.85 1.74
CA GLY A 79 13.53 7.97 3.07
C GLY A 79 14.54 9.11 3.19
N ALA A 80 15.23 9.44 2.09
CA ALA A 80 16.15 10.57 2.03
C ALA A 80 15.43 11.94 2.11
N ASP A 81 14.21 12.03 1.58
CA ASP A 81 13.41 13.25 1.59
C ASP A 81 12.68 13.47 2.93
N MET A 82 12.45 12.40 3.68
CA MET A 82 11.58 12.43 4.86
C MET A 82 12.31 12.59 6.19
N GLN A 83 13.64 12.59 6.25
CA GLN A 83 14.43 12.61 7.50
C GLN A 83 13.90 11.64 8.60
N LEU A 84 13.24 10.53 8.20
CA LEU A 84 12.68 9.54 9.12
C LEU A 84 13.77 9.05 10.09
N GLY A 85 13.57 9.31 11.38
CA GLY A 85 14.56 8.98 12.42
C GLY A 85 15.75 9.93 12.53
N HIS A 86 15.84 10.99 11.73
CA HIS A 86 16.89 11.99 11.75
C HIS A 86 16.36 13.41 12.04
N GLY A 87 15.62 13.55 13.15
CA GLY A 87 15.09 14.85 13.61
C GLY A 87 13.56 14.90 13.70
N GLU A 88 12.84 14.09 12.95
CA GLU A 88 11.41 13.89 13.10
C GLU A 88 11.11 12.46 13.52
N THR A 89 10.21 12.28 14.50
CA THR A 89 9.81 10.95 14.95
C THR A 89 8.85 10.31 13.95
N ILE A 90 8.84 8.97 13.90
CA ILE A 90 7.86 8.22 13.07
C ILE A 90 6.44 8.60 13.47
N ALA A 91 6.19 8.75 14.77
CA ALA A 91 4.88 9.15 15.32
C ALA A 91 4.43 10.53 14.81
N ASP A 92 5.33 11.51 14.75
CA ASP A 92 5.00 12.85 14.26
C ASP A 92 4.78 12.85 12.76
N THR A 93 5.63 12.17 12.00
CA THR A 93 5.43 11.96 10.56
C THR A 93 4.08 11.30 10.27
N ALA A 94 3.68 10.27 11.02
CA ALA A 94 2.38 9.61 10.87
C ALA A 94 1.21 10.58 11.09
N ARG A 95 1.26 11.40 12.15
CA ARG A 95 0.24 12.42 12.46
C ARG A 95 0.15 13.49 11.37
N VAL A 96 1.30 13.98 10.92
CA VAL A 96 1.37 15.00 9.86
C VAL A 96 0.80 14.47 8.55
N LEU A 97 1.28 13.30 8.08
CA LEU A 97 0.78 12.70 6.85
C LEU A 97 -0.72 12.43 6.90
N SER A 98 -1.24 11.99 8.04
CA SER A 98 -2.68 11.72 8.21
C SER A 98 -3.58 12.94 8.01
N ARG A 99 -3.01 14.16 7.96
CA ARG A 99 -3.75 15.40 7.67
C ARG A 99 -3.83 15.72 6.18
N TYR A 100 -3.01 15.05 5.37
CA TYR A 100 -2.86 15.35 3.94
C TYR A 100 -3.23 14.20 3.02
N VAL A 101 -3.19 12.96 3.51
CA VAL A 101 -3.42 11.77 2.70
C VAL A 101 -4.51 10.88 3.30
N ASP A 102 -5.07 9.99 2.49
CA ASP A 102 -6.16 9.09 2.88
C ASP A 102 -5.69 7.67 3.16
N LEU A 103 -4.46 7.33 2.73
CA LEU A 103 -3.84 6.03 2.93
C LEU A 103 -2.32 6.15 2.85
N ILE A 104 -1.61 5.35 3.65
CA ILE A 104 -0.15 5.27 3.63
C ILE A 104 0.26 3.85 3.26
N MET A 105 1.11 3.68 2.24
CA MET A 105 1.91 2.48 2.02
C MET A 105 3.35 2.77 2.42
N ILE A 106 3.94 1.92 3.24
CA ILE A 106 5.34 2.05 3.66
C ILE A 106 6.14 0.79 3.35
N ARG A 107 7.32 0.98 2.74
CA ARG A 107 8.33 -0.05 2.55
C ARG A 107 9.59 0.36 3.29
N THR A 108 9.91 -0.36 4.35
CA THR A 108 10.96 -0.03 5.31
C THR A 108 11.86 -1.24 5.61
N PHE A 109 12.86 -1.04 6.44
CA PHE A 109 13.73 -2.11 6.95
C PHE A 109 13.11 -2.76 8.18
N ASP A 110 12.93 -1.99 9.25
CA ASP A 110 12.51 -2.50 10.54
C ASP A 110 10.98 -2.54 10.67
N GLU A 111 10.45 -3.65 11.17
CA GLU A 111 9.01 -3.80 11.46
C GLU A 111 8.54 -2.77 12.50
N SER A 112 9.41 -2.34 13.42
CA SER A 112 9.06 -1.34 14.45
C SER A 112 8.62 -0.01 13.82
N VAL A 113 9.26 0.42 12.73
CA VAL A 113 8.89 1.63 11.97
C VAL A 113 7.47 1.50 11.40
N LEU A 114 7.16 0.35 10.79
CA LEU A 114 5.82 0.05 10.28
C LEU A 114 4.77 0.08 11.39
N LEU A 115 5.07 -0.56 12.53
CA LEU A 115 4.13 -0.66 13.65
C LEU A 115 3.89 0.70 14.31
N GLU A 116 4.94 1.51 14.49
CA GLU A 116 4.83 2.86 15.01
C GLU A 116 4.03 3.77 14.05
N MET A 117 4.31 3.69 12.73
CA MET A 117 3.54 4.40 11.71
C MET A 117 2.05 4.05 11.82
N ALA A 118 1.70 2.76 11.91
CA ALA A 118 0.32 2.31 12.04
C ALA A 118 -0.34 2.73 13.37
N GLN A 119 0.44 2.78 14.45
CA GLN A 119 -0.06 3.16 15.78
C GLN A 119 -0.48 4.62 15.85
N TYR A 120 0.25 5.51 15.18
CA TYR A 120 0.04 6.96 15.27
C TYR A 120 -0.65 7.57 14.05
N SER A 121 -0.96 6.76 13.03
CA SER A 121 -1.68 7.19 11.85
C SER A 121 -3.19 7.22 12.08
N ASP A 122 -3.84 8.31 11.64
CA ASP A 122 -5.30 8.43 11.58
C ASP A 122 -5.88 7.88 10.25
N VAL A 123 -5.03 7.37 9.36
CA VAL A 123 -5.42 6.75 8.07
C VAL A 123 -4.89 5.32 7.97
N PRO A 124 -5.48 4.45 7.11
CA PRO A 124 -4.99 3.09 6.93
C PRO A 124 -3.52 3.03 6.52
N VAL A 125 -2.80 2.03 7.04
CA VAL A 125 -1.41 1.76 6.69
C VAL A 125 -1.29 0.37 6.06
N ILE A 126 -0.58 0.30 4.92
CA ILE A 126 -0.26 -0.94 4.20
C ILE A 126 1.24 -1.22 4.31
N ASN A 127 1.57 -2.45 4.68
CA ASN A 127 2.93 -2.95 4.63
C ASN A 127 3.35 -3.26 3.18
N GLY A 128 4.16 -2.39 2.59
CA GLY A 128 4.75 -2.60 1.27
C GLY A 128 5.94 -3.57 1.28
N LEU A 129 6.61 -3.72 2.40
CA LEU A 129 7.63 -4.70 2.80
C LEU A 129 8.36 -4.22 4.07
N THR A 130 8.68 -5.15 4.94
CA THR A 130 9.73 -5.03 5.96
C THR A 130 10.77 -6.13 5.76
N ASP A 131 11.88 -6.13 6.52
CA ASP A 131 12.84 -7.25 6.49
C ASP A 131 12.22 -8.55 6.99
N ARG A 132 11.11 -8.46 7.71
CA ARG A 132 10.41 -9.61 8.28
C ARG A 132 9.34 -10.19 7.38
N THR A 133 8.51 -9.32 6.75
CA THR A 133 7.33 -9.79 6.00
C THR A 133 7.04 -8.93 4.77
N HIS A 134 6.38 -9.56 3.78
CA HIS A 134 5.90 -8.89 2.56
C HIS A 134 4.48 -9.37 2.21
N PRO A 135 3.44 -8.94 2.97
CA PRO A 135 2.09 -9.47 2.82
C PRO A 135 1.50 -9.25 1.42
N CYS A 136 1.79 -8.12 0.78
CA CYS A 136 1.32 -7.86 -0.59
C CYS A 136 1.89 -8.85 -1.61
N GLN A 137 3.15 -9.29 -1.45
CA GLN A 137 3.74 -10.31 -2.32
C GLN A 137 3.09 -11.66 -2.10
N ILE A 138 2.85 -12.06 -0.84
CA ILE A 138 2.18 -13.32 -0.52
C ILE A 138 0.77 -13.36 -1.15
N MET A 139 0.02 -12.27 -1.07
CA MET A 139 -1.30 -12.19 -1.72
C MET A 139 -1.21 -12.32 -3.24
N ALA A 140 -0.22 -11.69 -3.87
CA ALA A 140 0.02 -11.81 -5.31
C ALA A 140 0.43 -13.23 -5.71
N ASP A 141 1.27 -13.91 -4.92
CA ASP A 141 1.69 -15.28 -5.15
C ASP A 141 0.51 -16.26 -5.04
N ILE A 142 -0.35 -16.10 -4.02
CA ILE A 142 -1.58 -16.90 -3.87
C ILE A 142 -2.50 -16.70 -5.07
N MET A 143 -2.74 -15.45 -5.47
CA MET A 143 -3.56 -15.14 -6.64
C MET A 143 -3.02 -15.80 -7.91
N THR A 144 -1.70 -15.72 -8.12
CA THR A 144 -1.04 -16.37 -9.27
C THR A 144 -1.17 -17.89 -9.22
N PHE A 145 -1.02 -18.49 -8.03
CA PHE A 145 -1.19 -19.93 -7.85
C PHE A 145 -2.63 -20.40 -8.14
N GLU A 146 -3.63 -19.63 -7.78
CA GLU A 146 -5.05 -19.95 -8.05
C GLU A 146 -5.43 -19.80 -9.52
N GLU A 147 -4.65 -19.07 -10.31
CA GLU A 147 -4.88 -18.85 -11.75
C GLU A 147 -4.26 -19.96 -12.64
N HIS A 148 -3.36 -20.78 -12.10
CA HIS A 148 -2.61 -21.83 -12.82
C HIS A 148 -2.75 -23.20 -12.17
#